data_8bc3eb59cd8251d9da3d48a0423abac8
#
_entry.id   8bc3eb59cd8251d9da3d48a0423abac8
#
_cell.length_a   1.000
_cell.length_b   1.000
_cell.length_c   1.000
_cell.angle_alpha   90.00
_cell.angle_beta   90.00
_cell.angle_gamma   90.00
#
_symmetry.space_group_name_H-M   'P 1'
#
loop_
_entity.id
_entity.type
_entity.pdbx_description
1 polymer ?
#
loop_
_entity_poly.entity_id
_entity_poly.type
_entity_poly.pdbx_seq_one_letter_code
_entity_poly.pdbx_strand_id
1 'polypeptide(L)'
;MAERLFKQITIGAITILIITLLGSGVYYAFLKPKPTCFDNIRNQNEEDIDCGGPCQSCEIKYLAPLDYSKEAYFIVQNNKYFIYTRILNPNAKWGVKSFKYTFTIAEADSSIKTFVGKDYILPLETKYLVLTNIALASPPISINFSIDNSSLEWAQPIFSDLPANIFTVANVRLSKGSSVEAIQNAESTLYYN
;
A
#
# COMPACT_ATOMS: atom_id res chain seq x y z
N MET A 1 -63.98 -6.47 41.32
CA MET A 1 -62.90 -5.48 40.98
C MET A 1 -61.56 -6.14 40.64
N ALA A 2 -61.06 -7.11 41.40
CA ALA A 2 -59.78 -7.76 41.21
C ALA A 2 -59.60 -8.42 39.83
N GLU A 3 -60.62 -9.10 39.29
CA GLU A 3 -60.49 -9.76 37.96
C GLU A 3 -60.35 -8.78 36.80
N ARG A 4 -60.97 -7.61 36.86
CA ARG A 4 -60.84 -6.58 35.84
C ARG A 4 -59.42 -6.00 35.86
N LEU A 5 -58.90 -5.76 37.05
CA LEU A 5 -57.48 -5.23 37.21
C LEU A 5 -56.45 -6.25 36.73
N PHE A 6 -56.68 -7.53 37.05
CA PHE A 6 -55.78 -8.58 36.57
C PHE A 6 -55.77 -8.70 35.05
N LYS A 7 -56.92 -8.67 34.39
CA LYS A 7 -57.03 -8.69 32.93
C LYS A 7 -56.33 -7.47 32.28
N GLN A 8 -56.51 -6.29 32.86
CA GLN A 8 -55.87 -5.07 32.35
C GLN A 8 -54.33 -5.14 32.47
N ILE A 9 -53.80 -5.61 33.60
CA ILE A 9 -52.37 -5.78 33.83
C ILE A 9 -51.81 -6.82 32.85
N THR A 10 -52.49 -7.94 32.65
CA THR A 10 -52.04 -9.01 31.74
C THR A 10 -52.01 -8.52 30.30
N ILE A 11 -53.05 -7.81 29.83
CA ILE A 11 -53.05 -7.22 28.49
C ILE A 11 -51.95 -6.19 28.32
N GLY A 12 -51.74 -5.31 29.30
CA GLY A 12 -50.65 -4.33 29.29
C GLY A 12 -49.28 -4.97 29.23
N ALA A 13 -49.04 -6.01 30.02
CA ALA A 13 -47.76 -6.73 30.02
C ALA A 13 -47.46 -7.43 28.67
N ILE A 14 -48.48 -8.06 28.07
CA ILE A 14 -48.38 -8.69 26.76
C ILE A 14 -48.07 -7.63 25.68
N THR A 15 -48.76 -6.49 25.73
CA THR A 15 -48.54 -5.41 24.76
C THR A 15 -47.10 -4.85 24.85
N ILE A 16 -46.60 -4.60 26.05
CA ILE A 16 -45.22 -4.15 26.27
C ILE A 16 -44.23 -5.20 25.77
N LEU A 17 -44.45 -6.48 26.03
CA LEU A 17 -43.61 -7.57 25.56
C LEU A 17 -43.52 -7.59 24.01
N ILE A 18 -44.67 -7.47 23.35
CA ILE A 18 -44.72 -7.44 21.88
C ILE A 18 -43.95 -6.23 21.33
N ILE A 19 -44.15 -5.05 21.91
CA ILE A 19 -43.46 -3.82 21.47
C ILE A 19 -41.95 -3.96 21.67
N THR A 20 -41.48 -4.51 22.79
CA THR A 20 -40.04 -4.72 23.03
C THR A 20 -39.43 -5.75 22.08
N LEU A 21 -40.13 -6.83 21.77
CA LEU A 21 -39.70 -7.83 20.80
C LEU A 21 -39.61 -7.25 19.38
N LEU A 22 -40.63 -6.51 18.95
CA LEU A 22 -40.63 -5.85 17.66
C LEU A 22 -39.55 -4.78 17.58
N GLY A 23 -39.39 -3.95 18.59
CA GLY A 23 -38.34 -2.92 18.65
C GLY A 23 -36.96 -3.51 18.63
N SER A 24 -36.70 -4.58 19.37
CA SER A 24 -35.42 -5.29 19.35
C SER A 24 -35.16 -5.93 17.98
N GLY A 25 -36.18 -6.53 17.37
CA GLY A 25 -36.07 -7.09 16.02
C GLY A 25 -35.67 -6.03 14.98
N VAL A 26 -36.32 -4.88 14.98
CA VAL A 26 -35.99 -3.76 14.10
C VAL A 26 -34.57 -3.24 14.38
N TYR A 27 -34.16 -3.10 15.64
CA TYR A 27 -32.82 -2.67 16.01
C TYR A 27 -31.76 -3.61 15.45
N TYR A 28 -31.89 -4.93 15.66
CA TYR A 28 -30.92 -5.91 15.19
C TYR A 28 -30.89 -6.06 13.67
N ALA A 29 -32.02 -5.88 12.98
CA ALA A 29 -32.12 -6.03 11.53
C ALA A 29 -31.61 -4.79 10.75
N PHE A 30 -31.86 -3.58 11.27
CA PHE A 30 -31.69 -2.34 10.51
C PHE A 30 -30.76 -1.31 11.14
N LEU A 31 -30.64 -1.28 12.47
CA LEU A 31 -29.92 -0.23 13.18
C LEU A 31 -28.57 -0.69 13.72
N LYS A 32 -28.38 -1.99 13.95
CA LYS A 32 -27.10 -2.52 14.44
C LYS A 32 -26.04 -2.39 13.34
N PRO A 33 -24.93 -1.64 13.56
CA PRO A 33 -23.85 -1.55 12.59
C PRO A 33 -23.34 -2.96 12.24
N LYS A 34 -23.12 -3.20 10.94
CA LYS A 34 -22.47 -4.45 10.52
C LYS A 34 -21.02 -4.40 10.97
N PRO A 35 -20.51 -5.48 11.55
CA PRO A 35 -19.11 -5.55 11.92
C PRO A 35 -18.22 -5.36 10.69
N THR A 36 -17.13 -4.60 10.81
CA THR A 36 -16.16 -4.35 9.74
C THR A 36 -14.75 -4.44 10.31
N CYS A 37 -13.76 -4.65 9.45
CA CYS A 37 -12.35 -4.66 9.84
C CYS A 37 -11.78 -3.27 10.18
N PHE A 38 -12.64 -2.26 10.36
CA PHE A 38 -12.23 -0.86 10.61
C PHE A 38 -13.20 -0.16 11.56
N ASP A 39 -13.80 -0.92 12.51
CA ASP A 39 -14.78 -0.38 13.46
C ASP A 39 -14.21 -0.15 14.86
N ASN A 40 -12.92 -0.43 15.06
CA ASN A 40 -12.21 -0.35 16.32
C ASN A 40 -12.79 -1.25 17.43
N ILE A 41 -13.46 -2.34 17.05
CA ILE A 41 -14.06 -3.29 17.97
C ILE A 41 -13.60 -4.69 17.59
N ARG A 42 -13.01 -5.42 18.52
CA ARG A 42 -12.69 -6.83 18.31
C ARG A 42 -13.98 -7.67 18.20
N ASN A 43 -14.31 -8.08 16.97
CA ASN A 43 -15.49 -8.88 16.64
C ASN A 43 -15.17 -9.86 15.49
N GLN A 44 -16.15 -10.57 14.91
CA GLN A 44 -16.00 -11.44 13.73
C GLN A 44 -14.90 -12.50 13.80
N ASN A 45 -14.50 -12.97 14.99
CA ASN A 45 -13.35 -13.87 15.23
C ASN A 45 -11.99 -13.24 14.90
N GLU A 46 -11.85 -11.95 15.01
CA GLU A 46 -10.57 -11.25 14.92
C GLU A 46 -9.61 -11.71 16.03
N GLU A 47 -8.32 -11.76 15.70
CA GLU A 47 -7.26 -12.06 16.67
C GLU A 47 -7.01 -10.87 17.59
N ASP A 48 -7.05 -9.65 17.02
CA ASP A 48 -6.97 -8.38 17.73
C ASP A 48 -7.92 -7.38 17.05
N ILE A 49 -8.09 -6.18 17.60
CA ILE A 49 -8.96 -5.13 17.06
C ILE A 49 -8.61 -4.88 15.59
N ASP A 50 -9.60 -5.01 14.69
CA ASP A 50 -9.49 -4.77 13.26
C ASP A 50 -8.41 -5.59 12.53
N CYS A 51 -8.06 -6.77 13.04
CA CYS A 51 -7.11 -7.66 12.35
C CYS A 51 -7.24 -9.12 12.73
N GLY A 52 -6.75 -10.01 11.87
CA GLY A 52 -6.89 -11.47 12.01
C GLY A 52 -8.25 -11.99 11.59
N GLY A 53 -8.45 -13.28 11.59
CA GLY A 53 -9.69 -13.92 11.14
C GLY A 53 -10.03 -13.56 9.70
N PRO A 54 -11.21 -12.95 9.43
CA PRO A 54 -11.58 -12.51 8.08
C PRO A 54 -10.88 -11.21 7.65
N CYS A 55 -10.23 -10.51 8.56
CA CYS A 55 -9.53 -9.25 8.32
C CYS A 55 -8.07 -9.48 7.91
N GLN A 56 -7.34 -8.42 7.62
CA GLN A 56 -5.91 -8.53 7.35
C GLN A 56 -5.16 -9.09 8.57
N SER A 57 -4.05 -9.79 8.31
CA SER A 57 -3.22 -10.33 9.39
C SER A 57 -2.76 -9.25 10.36
N CYS A 58 -2.79 -9.55 11.66
CA CYS A 58 -2.29 -8.66 12.70
C CYS A 58 -0.78 -8.40 12.60
N GLU A 59 -0.02 -9.27 11.93
CA GLU A 59 1.41 -9.09 11.69
C GLU A 59 1.72 -7.78 10.97
N ILE A 60 0.79 -7.30 10.12
CA ILE A 60 0.99 -6.07 9.33
C ILE A 60 1.19 -4.84 10.23
N LYS A 61 0.58 -4.82 11.41
CA LYS A 61 0.74 -3.72 12.39
C LYS A 61 2.18 -3.57 12.89
N TYR A 62 2.97 -4.64 12.82
CA TYR A 62 4.33 -4.71 13.36
C TYR A 62 5.41 -4.74 12.27
N LEU A 63 5.03 -4.60 11.00
CA LEU A 63 5.99 -4.56 9.90
C LEU A 63 6.86 -3.32 9.98
N ALA A 64 8.14 -3.51 9.69
CA ALA A 64 9.04 -2.39 9.51
C ALA A 64 8.63 -1.59 8.26
N PRO A 65 8.66 -0.25 8.31
CA PRO A 65 8.37 0.57 7.15
C PRO A 65 9.40 0.31 6.04
N LEU A 66 9.02 0.64 4.79
CA LEU A 66 9.97 0.64 3.68
C LEU A 66 11.06 1.67 3.96
N ASP A 67 12.33 1.26 3.79
CA ASP A 67 13.48 2.15 3.91
C ASP A 67 13.77 2.77 2.53
N TYR A 68 13.80 4.09 2.45
CA TYR A 68 14.10 4.81 1.21
C TYR A 68 14.72 6.18 1.48
N SER A 69 15.53 6.65 0.53
CA SER A 69 16.04 8.01 0.57
C SER A 69 14.93 8.99 0.17
N LYS A 70 14.76 10.05 0.97
CA LYS A 70 13.86 11.16 0.61
C LYS A 70 14.43 12.02 -0.52
N GLU A 71 15.74 12.01 -0.69
CA GLU A 71 16.44 12.67 -1.79
C GLU A 71 16.72 11.65 -2.90
N ALA A 72 16.35 12.01 -4.13
CA ALA A 72 16.67 11.21 -5.29
C ALA A 72 17.92 11.75 -6.00
N TYR A 73 18.65 10.85 -6.65
CA TYR A 73 19.85 11.16 -7.42
C TYR A 73 19.48 11.35 -8.89
N PHE A 74 20.31 12.09 -9.63
CA PHE A 74 20.12 12.24 -11.06
C PHE A 74 21.44 12.21 -11.83
N ILE A 75 21.32 11.82 -13.10
CA ILE A 75 22.39 11.85 -14.09
C ILE A 75 21.88 12.64 -15.29
N VAL A 76 22.71 13.51 -15.87
CA VAL A 76 22.39 14.26 -17.09
C VAL A 76 23.09 13.64 -18.28
N GLN A 77 22.34 13.29 -19.31
CA GLN A 77 22.88 12.78 -20.56
C GLN A 77 22.10 13.37 -21.74
N ASN A 78 22.78 13.93 -22.72
CA ASN A 78 22.17 14.57 -23.89
C ASN A 78 21.03 15.55 -23.54
N ASN A 79 21.24 16.38 -22.52
CA ASN A 79 20.25 17.33 -21.99
C ASN A 79 18.95 16.67 -21.45
N LYS A 80 19.01 15.39 -21.06
CA LYS A 80 17.95 14.64 -20.41
C LYS A 80 18.39 14.19 -19.03
N TYR A 81 17.45 14.14 -18.11
CA TYR A 81 17.69 13.70 -16.75
C TYR A 81 17.20 12.28 -16.55
N PHE A 82 18.01 11.47 -15.87
CA PHE A 82 17.71 10.15 -15.34
C PHE A 82 17.70 10.27 -13.83
N ILE A 83 16.54 10.11 -13.23
CA ILE A 83 16.33 10.34 -11.81
C ILE A 83 16.05 9.00 -11.16
N TYR A 84 16.75 8.69 -10.07
CA TYR A 84 16.57 7.40 -9.40
C TYR A 84 16.65 7.51 -7.89
N THR A 85 15.97 6.59 -7.21
CA THR A 85 16.07 6.40 -5.76
C THR A 85 16.09 4.92 -5.43
N ARG A 86 16.68 4.59 -4.28
CA ARG A 86 16.69 3.21 -3.74
C ARG A 86 15.57 3.04 -2.73
N ILE A 87 14.88 1.91 -2.82
CA ILE A 87 13.90 1.44 -1.83
C ILE A 87 14.35 0.07 -1.34
N LEU A 88 14.23 -0.18 -0.04
CA LEU A 88 14.46 -1.48 0.59
C LEU A 88 13.22 -1.87 1.38
N ASN A 89 12.75 -3.08 1.18
CA ASN A 89 11.80 -3.73 2.07
C ASN A 89 12.56 -4.60 3.08
N PRO A 90 12.60 -4.24 4.37
CA PRO A 90 13.33 -5.01 5.37
C PRO A 90 12.56 -6.26 5.87
N ASN A 91 11.31 -6.45 5.45
CA ASN A 91 10.44 -7.51 5.94
C ASN A 91 10.70 -8.82 5.20
N ALA A 92 11.00 -9.90 5.95
CA ALA A 92 11.40 -11.17 5.37
C ALA A 92 10.23 -11.98 4.77
N LYS A 93 9.01 -11.79 5.26
CA LYS A 93 7.83 -12.58 4.85
C LYS A 93 6.79 -11.77 4.09
N TRP A 94 6.89 -10.44 4.14
CA TRP A 94 5.89 -9.54 3.61
C TRP A 94 6.46 -8.67 2.50
N GLY A 95 5.84 -8.71 1.34
CA GLY A 95 6.05 -7.77 0.24
C GLY A 95 4.94 -6.73 0.19
N VAL A 96 5.09 -5.74 -0.64
CA VAL A 96 4.05 -4.78 -0.98
C VAL A 96 3.61 -5.03 -2.41
N LYS A 97 2.37 -5.48 -2.59
CA LYS A 97 1.78 -5.80 -3.89
C LYS A 97 1.60 -4.55 -4.76
N SER A 98 1.31 -3.42 -4.11
CA SER A 98 1.14 -2.14 -4.78
C SER A 98 1.41 -1.01 -3.79
N PHE A 99 2.13 0.01 -4.24
CA PHE A 99 2.27 1.28 -3.53
C PHE A 99 2.37 2.44 -4.53
N LYS A 100 1.92 3.61 -4.10
CA LYS A 100 2.05 4.85 -4.87
C LYS A 100 3.29 5.60 -4.40
N TYR A 101 4.02 6.18 -5.37
CA TYR A 101 5.17 7.03 -5.09
C TYR A 101 5.11 8.32 -5.89
N THR A 102 5.86 9.30 -5.41
CA THR A 102 5.92 10.62 -6.02
C THR A 102 7.36 11.13 -6.05
N PHE A 103 7.82 11.57 -7.23
CA PHE A 103 9.00 12.40 -7.36
C PHE A 103 8.57 13.85 -7.54
N THR A 104 9.13 14.74 -6.75
CA THR A 104 8.91 16.19 -6.83
C THR A 104 10.22 16.88 -7.15
N ILE A 105 10.30 17.51 -8.30
CA ILE A 105 11.49 18.18 -8.82
C ILE A 105 11.28 19.68 -8.74
N ALA A 106 12.12 20.38 -8.00
CA ALA A 106 12.18 21.83 -7.99
C ALA A 106 13.28 22.29 -8.93
N GLU A 107 12.96 23.13 -9.90
CA GLU A 107 13.87 23.67 -10.90
C GLU A 107 14.39 25.05 -10.52
N ALA A 108 15.50 25.50 -11.14
CA ALA A 108 16.16 26.77 -10.81
C ALA A 108 15.32 28.01 -11.15
N ASP A 109 14.35 27.89 -12.04
CA ASP A 109 13.38 28.92 -12.38
C ASP A 109 12.16 28.97 -11.43
N SER A 110 12.22 28.23 -10.32
CA SER A 110 11.15 28.05 -9.34
C SER A 110 9.95 27.22 -9.84
N SER A 111 10.05 26.59 -10.99
CA SER A 111 9.03 25.64 -11.44
C SER A 111 9.12 24.32 -10.66
N ILE A 112 7.98 23.65 -10.52
CA ILE A 112 7.89 22.35 -9.83
C ILE A 112 7.27 21.35 -10.79
N LYS A 113 7.94 20.21 -10.98
CA LYS A 113 7.40 19.05 -11.72
C LYS A 113 7.19 17.90 -10.77
N THR A 114 6.05 17.23 -10.93
CA THR A 114 5.67 16.08 -10.11
C THR A 114 5.39 14.87 -10.99
N PHE A 115 5.99 13.73 -10.65
CA PHE A 115 5.76 12.46 -11.32
C PHE A 115 5.23 11.47 -10.30
N VAL A 116 4.05 10.93 -10.55
CA VAL A 116 3.38 9.94 -9.70
C VAL A 116 3.39 8.61 -10.41
N GLY A 117 3.77 7.56 -9.69
CA GLY A 117 3.76 6.20 -10.20
C GLY A 117 3.23 5.20 -9.18
N LYS A 118 3.09 3.97 -9.65
CA LYS A 118 2.79 2.80 -8.82
C LYS A 118 3.82 1.72 -9.08
N ASP A 119 4.19 0.99 -8.05
CA ASP A 119 5.10 -0.14 -8.15
C ASP A 119 4.82 -1.16 -7.04
N TYR A 120 5.56 -2.24 -7.01
CA TYR A 120 5.53 -3.28 -6.00
C TYR A 120 6.95 -3.51 -5.46
N ILE A 121 7.08 -4.18 -4.32
CA ILE A 121 8.38 -4.61 -3.81
C ILE A 121 8.24 -5.93 -3.07
N LEU A 122 9.15 -6.87 -3.34
CA LEU A 122 9.16 -8.19 -2.73
C LEU A 122 9.76 -8.16 -1.32
N PRO A 123 9.58 -9.22 -0.51
CA PRO A 123 10.27 -9.37 0.76
C PRO A 123 11.80 -9.31 0.59
N LEU A 124 12.48 -8.57 1.48
CA LEU A 124 13.94 -8.38 1.48
C LEU A 124 14.53 -7.80 0.17
N GLU A 125 13.68 -7.28 -0.71
CA GLU A 125 14.13 -6.71 -1.98
C GLU A 125 14.70 -5.31 -1.76
N THR A 126 15.82 -5.05 -2.45
CA THR A 126 16.31 -3.70 -2.73
C THR A 126 15.98 -3.37 -4.18
N LYS A 127 15.20 -2.34 -4.40
CA LYS A 127 14.72 -1.92 -5.71
C LYS A 127 15.13 -0.48 -6.00
N TYR A 128 15.46 -0.20 -7.27
CA TYR A 128 15.69 1.15 -7.74
C TYR A 128 14.51 1.60 -8.59
N LEU A 129 13.87 2.69 -8.20
CA LEU A 129 12.88 3.38 -9.03
C LEU A 129 13.59 4.40 -9.88
N VAL A 130 13.32 4.37 -11.18
CA VAL A 130 14.02 5.20 -12.17
C VAL A 130 13.00 5.95 -13.02
N LEU A 131 13.16 7.25 -13.13
CA LEU A 131 12.54 8.07 -14.16
C LEU A 131 13.56 8.35 -15.25
N THR A 132 13.22 7.99 -16.48
CA THR A 132 14.13 8.12 -17.63
C THR A 132 13.69 9.23 -18.57
N ASN A 133 14.65 9.83 -19.25
CA ASN A 133 14.41 10.75 -20.36
C ASN A 133 13.61 12.02 -19.98
N ILE A 134 13.79 12.52 -18.76
CA ILE A 134 13.06 13.68 -18.26
C ILE A 134 13.65 14.96 -18.83
N ALA A 135 12.82 15.74 -19.51
CA ALA A 135 13.19 17.09 -19.98
C ALA A 135 12.79 18.11 -18.90
N LEU A 136 13.77 18.90 -18.43
CA LEU A 136 13.58 20.01 -17.52
C LEU A 136 13.81 21.34 -18.27
N ALA A 137 13.11 22.38 -17.87
CA ALA A 137 13.28 23.72 -18.44
C ALA A 137 14.57 24.37 -17.93
N SER A 138 14.92 24.07 -16.66
CA SER A 138 16.15 24.52 -16.01
C SER A 138 16.73 23.40 -15.14
N PRO A 139 18.00 23.51 -14.69
CA PRO A 139 18.58 22.48 -13.82
C PRO A 139 17.79 22.29 -12.52
N PRO A 140 17.66 21.05 -12.00
CA PRO A 140 16.99 20.81 -10.74
C PRO A 140 17.82 21.34 -9.56
N ILE A 141 17.16 22.02 -8.61
CA ILE A 141 17.75 22.43 -7.35
C ILE A 141 17.61 21.31 -6.32
N SER A 142 16.45 20.66 -6.31
CA SER A 142 16.19 19.53 -5.42
C SER A 142 15.26 18.53 -6.08
N ILE A 143 15.45 17.26 -5.75
CA ILE A 143 14.58 16.16 -6.19
C ILE A 143 14.20 15.37 -4.97
N ASN A 144 12.93 15.47 -4.58
CA ASN A 144 12.38 14.77 -3.42
C ASN A 144 11.58 13.55 -3.86
N PHE A 145 11.71 12.48 -3.10
CA PHE A 145 10.95 11.25 -3.27
C PHE A 145 10.11 10.97 -2.04
N SER A 146 8.89 10.49 -2.24
CA SER A 146 8.00 10.06 -1.17
C SER A 146 7.15 8.87 -1.58
N ILE A 147 6.82 8.03 -0.61
CA ILE A 147 5.85 6.94 -0.74
C ILE A 147 4.59 7.33 0.04
N ASP A 148 3.43 7.13 -0.57
CA ASP A 148 2.15 7.26 0.12
C ASP A 148 1.90 6.01 0.96
N ASN A 149 2.16 6.11 2.26
CA ASN A 149 2.02 5.00 3.20
C ASN A 149 0.57 4.47 3.28
N SER A 150 -0.43 5.29 2.99
CA SER A 150 -1.84 4.85 2.96
C SER A 150 -2.15 3.96 1.75
N SER A 151 -1.29 3.95 0.75
CA SER A 151 -1.44 3.15 -0.46
C SER A 151 -0.73 1.80 -0.41
N LEU A 152 -0.06 1.45 0.71
CA LEU A 152 0.69 0.20 0.85
C LEU A 152 -0.26 -1.00 0.96
N GLU A 153 -0.26 -1.85 -0.04
CA GLU A 153 -0.99 -3.12 -0.03
C GLU A 153 -0.03 -4.25 0.37
N TRP A 154 0.11 -4.51 1.66
CA TRP A 154 0.94 -5.59 2.17
C TRP A 154 0.36 -6.96 1.82
N ALA A 155 1.20 -7.87 1.34
CA ALA A 155 0.85 -9.24 1.02
C ALA A 155 2.02 -10.19 1.30
N GLN A 156 1.69 -11.42 1.69
CA GLN A 156 2.67 -12.50 1.67
C GLN A 156 2.70 -13.06 0.24
N PRO A 157 3.86 -13.06 -0.43
CA PRO A 157 3.96 -13.63 -1.76
C PRO A 157 3.72 -15.14 -1.69
N ILE A 158 2.79 -15.62 -2.50
CA ILE A 158 2.65 -17.05 -2.74
C ILE A 158 3.76 -17.41 -3.73
N PHE A 159 4.75 -18.16 -3.29
CA PHE A 159 5.91 -18.53 -4.12
C PHE A 159 5.53 -19.25 -5.42
N SER A 160 4.31 -19.82 -5.51
CA SER A 160 3.77 -20.41 -6.73
C SER A 160 3.50 -19.39 -7.85
N ASP A 161 3.33 -18.12 -7.51
CA ASP A 161 2.99 -17.05 -8.47
C ASP A 161 4.22 -16.25 -8.94
N LEU A 162 5.37 -16.53 -8.34
CA LEU A 162 6.63 -15.96 -8.82
C LEU A 162 7.08 -16.78 -10.03
N PRO A 163 7.41 -16.13 -11.18
CA PRO A 163 8.02 -16.83 -12.28
C PRO A 163 9.29 -17.54 -11.79
N ALA A 164 9.47 -18.80 -12.15
CA ALA A 164 10.58 -19.65 -11.71
C ALA A 164 11.97 -19.09 -12.09
N ASN A 165 12.02 -18.02 -12.88
CA ASN A 165 13.21 -17.34 -13.32
C ASN A 165 13.44 -16.08 -12.47
N ILE A 166 13.99 -16.28 -11.28
CA ILE A 166 14.66 -15.19 -10.57
C ILE A 166 15.95 -14.92 -11.36
N PHE A 167 16.02 -13.79 -12.06
CA PHE A 167 17.22 -13.41 -12.80
C PHE A 167 18.38 -13.22 -11.84
N THR A 168 19.37 -14.09 -11.92
CA THR A 168 20.62 -13.89 -11.24
C THR A 168 21.50 -13.06 -12.18
N VAL A 169 21.69 -11.79 -11.91
CA VAL A 169 22.63 -10.94 -12.62
C VAL A 169 24.04 -11.30 -12.14
N ALA A 170 24.69 -12.21 -12.83
CA ALA A 170 26.09 -12.54 -12.59
C ALA A 170 26.98 -11.69 -13.55
N ASN A 171 27.97 -11.00 -12.99
CA ASN A 171 29.00 -10.26 -13.73
C ASN A 171 28.54 -9.01 -14.51
N VAL A 172 27.98 -8.00 -13.83
CA VAL A 172 27.87 -6.66 -14.41
C VAL A 172 29.25 -6.05 -14.54
N ARG A 173 29.77 -6.02 -15.76
CA ARG A 173 30.97 -5.24 -16.08
C ARG A 173 30.56 -3.87 -16.59
N LEU A 174 30.74 -2.85 -15.79
CA LEU A 174 30.66 -1.46 -16.23
C LEU A 174 31.95 -1.17 -17.02
N SER A 175 31.91 -1.28 -18.34
CA SER A 175 32.97 -0.73 -19.17
C SER A 175 32.76 0.77 -19.29
N LYS A 176 33.80 1.56 -19.04
CA LYS A 176 33.82 3.01 -19.26
C LYS A 176 33.83 3.27 -20.77
N GLY A 177 32.65 3.14 -21.40
CA GLY A 177 32.46 3.43 -22.81
C GLY A 177 31.86 4.82 -22.96
N SER A 178 32.41 5.59 -23.89
CA SER A 178 31.97 6.97 -24.19
C SER A 178 30.69 7.06 -25.03
N SER A 179 29.84 6.03 -25.09
CA SER A 179 28.67 6.03 -25.93
C SER A 179 27.43 5.49 -25.21
N VAL A 180 26.30 6.14 -25.48
CA VAL A 180 24.92 5.86 -25.01
C VAL A 180 24.45 4.43 -25.35
N GLU A 181 25.06 3.82 -26.39
CA GLU A 181 24.71 2.47 -26.86
C GLU A 181 24.94 1.36 -25.80
N ALA A 182 25.95 1.55 -24.92
CA ALA A 182 26.24 0.56 -23.88
C ALA A 182 25.15 0.48 -22.81
N ILE A 183 24.44 1.58 -22.51
CA ILE A 183 23.36 1.61 -21.51
C ILE A 183 22.06 1.08 -22.15
N GLN A 184 21.77 1.41 -23.39
CA GLN A 184 20.60 0.86 -24.11
C GLN A 184 20.71 -0.65 -24.31
N ASN A 185 21.92 -1.17 -24.55
CA ASN A 185 22.15 -2.60 -24.65
C ASN A 185 22.04 -3.32 -23.30
N ALA A 186 22.39 -2.67 -22.19
CA ALA A 186 22.19 -3.21 -20.86
C ALA A 186 20.69 -3.26 -20.47
N GLU A 187 19.92 -2.24 -20.82
CA GLU A 187 18.45 -2.24 -20.62
C GLU A 187 17.77 -3.31 -21.49
N SER A 188 18.15 -3.45 -22.75
CA SER A 188 17.55 -4.45 -23.63
C SER A 188 17.86 -5.90 -23.22
N THR A 189 19.01 -6.13 -22.57
CA THR A 189 19.38 -7.47 -22.07
C THR A 189 18.65 -7.83 -20.76
N LEU A 190 18.17 -6.85 -20.00
CA LEU A 190 17.39 -7.07 -18.79
C LEU A 190 15.91 -7.37 -19.07
N TYR A 191 15.41 -7.04 -20.29
CA TYR A 191 14.00 -7.22 -20.65
C TYR A 191 13.69 -8.42 -21.56
N TYR A 192 14.71 -9.09 -22.13
CA TYR A 192 14.50 -10.16 -23.11
C TYR A 192 15.47 -11.34 -22.92
N ASN A 193 15.29 -12.09 -21.83
CA ASN A 193 15.67 -13.52 -21.79
C ASN A 193 14.92 -14.24 -20.68
#